data_ea9c0f2f7f483861fcf93ba552c14056
#
_entry.id   ea9c0f2f7f483861fcf93ba552c14056
#
_cell.length_a   1.000
_cell.length_b   1.000
_cell.length_c   1.000
_cell.angle_alpha   90.00
_cell.angle_beta   90.00
_cell.angle_gamma   90.00
#
_symmetry.space_group_name_H-M   'P 1'
#
loop_
_entity.id
_entity.type
_entity.pdbx_description
1 polymer ?
#
loop_
_entity_poly.entity_id
_entity_poly.type
_entity_poly.pdbx_seq_one_letter_code
_entity_poly.pdbx_strand_id
1 'polypeptide(L)'
;MRDRLILLPGWGLGVSPLEPLAAALRGLDEHFRVEIEPLPVLASTTLQDWLDELDATLPDNVWLGGWSLGGMLATELAARRGERCCGLVTLASNPSFVSRDDWTSGMPAATFELFLGGFREAPNTTLKRFCLLCSQGSAEPRALASQLLGGAPKAQPDILLAGLELLGKLDTRSALQAFNGPQLHLFAGLDGLVPVQAASDVLALLPDVEVGLIEQACHAFLLEAPHELAAAIQGFLHESGDD
;
A
#
# COMPACT_ATOMS: atom_id res chain seq x y z
N MET A 1 -18.61 -15.54 0.72
CA MET A 1 -17.65 -14.88 -0.20
C MET A 1 -16.92 -13.68 0.42
N ARG A 2 -17.16 -13.38 1.72
CA ARG A 2 -16.37 -12.39 2.49
C ARG A 2 -14.99 -12.93 2.91
N ASP A 3 -14.62 -14.13 2.47
CA ASP A 3 -13.45 -14.88 2.93
C ASP A 3 -12.26 -14.77 1.96
N ARG A 4 -12.18 -13.67 1.20
CA ARG A 4 -11.13 -13.45 0.21
C ARG A 4 -10.58 -12.02 0.28
N LEU A 5 -9.27 -11.91 0.47
CA LEU A 5 -8.52 -10.66 0.46
C LEU A 5 -7.58 -10.63 -0.74
N ILE A 6 -7.66 -9.57 -1.54
CA ILE A 6 -6.71 -9.29 -2.61
C ILE A 6 -5.74 -8.21 -2.12
N LEU A 7 -4.44 -8.49 -2.17
CA LEU A 7 -3.39 -7.57 -1.78
C LEU A 7 -2.63 -7.05 -2.99
N LEU A 8 -2.53 -5.73 -3.12
CA LEU A 8 -1.76 -5.04 -4.16
C LEU A 8 -0.40 -4.59 -3.61
N PRO A 9 0.71 -4.80 -4.37
CA PRO A 9 2.04 -4.44 -3.91
C PRO A 9 2.32 -2.93 -4.02
N GLY A 10 3.41 -2.50 -3.37
CA GLY A 10 3.96 -1.16 -3.51
C GLY A 10 4.65 -0.95 -4.86
N TRP A 11 5.00 0.31 -5.14
CA TRP A 11 5.68 0.71 -6.37
C TRP A 11 7.03 -0.01 -6.54
N GLY A 12 7.25 -0.59 -7.72
CA GLY A 12 8.54 -1.09 -8.18
C GLY A 12 9.07 -2.36 -7.53
N LEU A 13 8.40 -2.91 -6.49
CA LEU A 13 8.92 -4.03 -5.69
C LEU A 13 8.21 -5.37 -5.95
N GLY A 14 7.10 -5.35 -6.71
CA GLY A 14 6.36 -6.55 -7.06
C GLY A 14 5.70 -7.24 -5.87
N VAL A 15 5.29 -8.48 -6.08
CA VAL A 15 4.47 -9.25 -5.13
C VAL A 15 5.26 -9.86 -3.98
N SER A 16 6.55 -10.12 -4.18
CA SER A 16 7.41 -10.85 -3.24
C SER A 16 7.39 -10.30 -1.79
N PRO A 17 7.39 -8.98 -1.54
CA PRO A 17 7.33 -8.46 -0.18
C PRO A 17 6.05 -8.78 0.58
N LEU A 18 4.94 -9.05 -0.10
CA LEU A 18 3.65 -9.38 0.52
C LEU A 18 3.51 -10.88 0.87
N GLU A 19 4.35 -11.75 0.33
CA GLU A 19 4.24 -13.20 0.54
C GLU A 19 4.32 -13.64 2.01
N PRO A 20 5.23 -13.08 2.88
CA PRO A 20 5.25 -13.44 4.28
C PRO A 20 3.96 -13.10 5.02
N LEU A 21 3.36 -11.93 4.73
CA LEU A 21 2.07 -11.54 5.30
C LEU A 21 0.95 -12.46 4.80
N ALA A 22 0.90 -12.73 3.49
CA ALA A 22 -0.12 -13.63 2.93
C ALA A 22 0.00 -15.04 3.49
N ALA A 23 1.22 -15.55 3.68
CA ALA A 23 1.46 -16.84 4.32
C ALA A 23 1.00 -16.86 5.79
N ALA A 24 1.27 -15.78 6.54
CA ALA A 24 0.82 -15.65 7.93
C ALA A 24 -0.70 -15.63 8.03
N LEU A 25 -1.40 -14.87 7.18
CA LEU A 25 -2.86 -14.81 7.12
C LEU A 25 -3.48 -16.17 6.78
N ARG A 26 -2.97 -16.87 5.76
CA ARG A 26 -3.43 -18.23 5.40
C ARG A 26 -3.19 -19.24 6.53
N GLY A 27 -2.16 -19.02 7.34
CA GLY A 27 -1.86 -19.87 8.50
C GLY A 27 -2.80 -19.67 9.69
N LEU A 28 -3.48 -18.53 9.79
CA LEU A 28 -4.44 -18.23 10.87
C LEU A 28 -5.84 -18.81 10.59
N ASP A 29 -6.25 -18.83 9.32
CA ASP A 29 -7.54 -19.38 8.89
C ASP A 29 -7.40 -20.07 7.51
N GLU A 30 -7.57 -21.41 7.48
CA GLU A 30 -7.46 -22.20 6.26
C GLU A 30 -8.59 -21.95 5.24
N HIS A 31 -9.69 -21.33 5.67
CA HIS A 31 -10.82 -20.99 4.82
C HIS A 31 -10.67 -19.58 4.21
N PHE A 32 -9.82 -18.74 4.79
CA PHE A 32 -9.59 -17.39 4.31
C PHE A 32 -8.58 -17.38 3.15
N ARG A 33 -9.03 -16.90 2.00
CA ARG A 33 -8.20 -16.85 0.77
C ARG A 33 -7.49 -15.51 0.69
N VAL A 34 -6.17 -15.55 0.66
CA VAL A 34 -5.34 -14.36 0.42
C VAL A 34 -4.61 -14.52 -0.89
N GLU A 35 -4.82 -13.58 -1.79
CA GLU A 35 -4.21 -13.52 -3.10
C GLU A 35 -3.43 -12.23 -3.24
N ILE A 36 -2.27 -12.30 -3.89
CA ILE A 36 -1.45 -11.13 -4.18
C ILE A 36 -1.48 -10.93 -5.67
N GLU A 37 -2.04 -9.80 -6.10
CA GLU A 37 -2.13 -9.45 -7.50
C GLU A 37 -1.11 -8.39 -7.87
N PRO A 38 -0.36 -8.53 -8.96
CA PRO A 38 0.59 -7.53 -9.38
C PRO A 38 -0.11 -6.22 -9.77
N LEU A 39 0.62 -5.11 -9.69
CA LEU A 39 0.12 -3.86 -10.26
C LEU A 39 0.02 -3.95 -11.78
N PRO A 40 -0.94 -3.23 -12.40
CA PRO A 40 -1.06 -3.15 -13.84
C PRO A 40 0.25 -2.76 -14.54
N VAL A 41 0.54 -3.37 -15.67
CA VAL A 41 1.72 -3.06 -16.50
C VAL A 41 1.32 -1.99 -17.53
N LEU A 42 1.23 -0.76 -17.07
CA LEU A 42 0.75 0.38 -17.86
C LEU A 42 1.78 1.52 -17.89
N ALA A 43 2.03 2.07 -19.09
CA ALA A 43 2.80 3.30 -19.26
C ALA A 43 1.91 4.57 -19.13
N SER A 44 0.73 4.44 -18.54
CA SER A 44 -0.20 5.53 -18.28
C SER A 44 0.01 6.14 -16.91
N THR A 45 -0.11 7.46 -16.83
CA THR A 45 -0.12 8.22 -15.58
C THR A 45 -1.53 8.65 -15.15
N THR A 46 -2.54 8.11 -15.81
CA THR A 46 -3.96 8.40 -15.59
C THR A 46 -4.54 7.36 -14.64
N LEU A 47 -5.02 7.77 -13.47
CA LEU A 47 -5.63 6.86 -12.49
C LEU A 47 -6.73 5.99 -13.09
N GLN A 48 -7.55 6.57 -13.96
CA GLN A 48 -8.66 5.86 -14.59
C GLN A 48 -8.22 4.59 -15.34
N ASP A 49 -7.11 4.65 -16.08
CA ASP A 49 -6.59 3.49 -16.84
C ASP A 49 -6.17 2.36 -15.90
N TRP A 50 -5.55 2.70 -14.75
CA TRP A 50 -5.17 1.74 -13.72
C TRP A 50 -6.38 1.11 -13.04
N LEU A 51 -7.40 1.91 -12.75
CA LEU A 51 -8.63 1.41 -12.15
C LEU A 51 -9.44 0.54 -13.13
N ASP A 52 -9.47 0.88 -14.41
CA ASP A 52 -10.14 0.08 -15.42
C ASP A 52 -9.52 -1.31 -15.57
N GLU A 53 -8.19 -1.39 -15.58
CA GLU A 53 -7.46 -2.66 -15.62
C GLU A 53 -7.68 -3.48 -14.33
N LEU A 54 -7.58 -2.86 -13.15
CA LEU A 54 -7.81 -3.53 -11.88
C LEU A 54 -9.27 -3.99 -11.73
N ASP A 55 -10.24 -3.17 -12.14
CA ASP A 55 -11.66 -3.53 -12.04
C ASP A 55 -12.04 -4.65 -13.01
N ALA A 56 -11.37 -4.74 -14.17
CA ALA A 56 -11.58 -5.82 -15.15
C ALA A 56 -10.94 -7.16 -14.73
N THR A 57 -9.85 -7.11 -13.97
CA THR A 57 -9.06 -8.30 -13.62
C THR A 57 -9.40 -8.86 -12.24
N LEU A 58 -9.74 -8.01 -11.28
CA LEU A 58 -10.01 -8.43 -9.90
C LEU A 58 -11.48 -8.80 -9.71
N PRO A 59 -11.78 -9.87 -8.95
CA PRO A 59 -13.15 -10.27 -8.67
C PRO A 59 -13.92 -9.27 -7.81
N ASP A 60 -15.23 -9.27 -7.95
CA ASP A 60 -16.14 -8.54 -7.06
C ASP A 60 -16.34 -9.28 -5.73
N ASN A 61 -16.91 -8.57 -4.75
CA ASN A 61 -17.29 -9.08 -3.43
C ASN A 61 -16.10 -9.70 -2.67
N VAL A 62 -14.97 -8.99 -2.70
CA VAL A 62 -13.73 -9.32 -1.98
C VAL A 62 -13.30 -8.14 -1.11
N TRP A 63 -12.48 -8.43 -0.11
CA TRP A 63 -11.70 -7.41 0.56
C TRP A 63 -10.58 -6.94 -0.36
N LEU A 64 -10.40 -5.65 -0.46
CA LEU A 64 -9.28 -5.04 -1.17
C LEU A 64 -8.26 -4.54 -0.17
N GLY A 65 -7.01 -4.78 -0.46
CA GLY A 65 -5.94 -4.27 0.36
C GLY A 65 -4.69 -3.96 -0.45
N GLY A 66 -3.74 -3.28 0.19
CA GLY A 66 -2.49 -3.03 -0.49
C GLY A 66 -1.46 -2.30 0.35
N TRP A 67 -0.22 -2.43 -0.06
CA TRP A 67 0.94 -1.80 0.52
C TRP A 67 1.34 -0.56 -0.27
N SER A 68 1.53 0.58 0.41
CA SER A 68 2.03 1.81 -0.20
C SER A 68 1.15 2.24 -1.40
N LEU A 69 1.68 2.35 -2.62
CA LEU A 69 0.90 2.64 -3.83
C LEU A 69 -0.26 1.66 -4.02
N GLY A 70 -0.04 0.37 -3.73
CA GLY A 70 -1.11 -0.64 -3.81
C GLY A 70 -2.29 -0.33 -2.89
N GLY A 71 -2.03 0.22 -1.70
CA GLY A 71 -3.07 0.67 -0.78
C GLY A 71 -3.85 1.87 -1.30
N MET A 72 -3.19 2.82 -1.96
CA MET A 72 -3.85 3.96 -2.61
C MET A 72 -4.76 3.50 -3.76
N LEU A 73 -4.28 2.56 -4.59
CA LEU A 73 -5.08 1.99 -5.69
C LEU A 73 -6.24 1.15 -5.17
N ALA A 74 -6.02 0.35 -4.12
CA ALA A 74 -7.09 -0.40 -3.46
C ALA A 74 -8.18 0.53 -2.91
N THR A 75 -7.80 1.67 -2.34
CA THR A 75 -8.72 2.71 -1.85
C THR A 75 -9.60 3.28 -2.98
N GLU A 76 -8.98 3.69 -4.07
CA GLU A 76 -9.71 4.24 -5.22
C GLU A 76 -10.64 3.20 -5.86
N LEU A 77 -10.19 1.94 -5.95
CA LEU A 77 -11.02 0.86 -6.46
C LEU A 77 -12.15 0.50 -5.51
N ALA A 78 -11.93 0.51 -4.19
CA ALA A 78 -12.98 0.27 -3.20
C ALA A 78 -14.09 1.34 -3.29
N ALA A 79 -13.72 2.61 -3.37
CA ALA A 79 -14.66 3.71 -3.56
C ALA A 79 -15.45 3.59 -4.86
N ARG A 80 -14.78 3.23 -5.96
CA ARG A 80 -15.42 2.99 -7.27
C ARG A 80 -16.42 1.83 -7.24
N ARG A 81 -16.09 0.75 -6.52
CA ARG A 81 -16.91 -0.46 -6.42
C ARG A 81 -18.08 -0.31 -5.44
N GLY A 82 -17.92 0.50 -4.40
CA GLY A 82 -18.93 0.64 -3.35
C GLY A 82 -19.30 -0.72 -2.74
N GLU A 83 -20.57 -1.09 -2.77
CA GLU A 83 -21.10 -2.35 -2.19
C GLU A 83 -20.53 -3.63 -2.83
N ARG A 84 -19.86 -3.54 -3.99
CA ARG A 84 -19.14 -4.67 -4.60
C ARG A 84 -17.76 -4.93 -3.98
N CYS A 85 -17.36 -4.13 -2.99
CA CYS A 85 -16.16 -4.31 -2.19
C CYS A 85 -16.54 -4.60 -0.74
N CYS A 86 -16.03 -5.68 -0.14
CA CYS A 86 -16.37 -6.09 1.22
C CYS A 86 -15.75 -5.17 2.29
N GLY A 87 -14.62 -4.56 1.99
CA GLY A 87 -13.89 -3.67 2.89
C GLY A 87 -12.48 -3.39 2.39
N LEU A 88 -11.74 -2.55 3.10
CA LEU A 88 -10.44 -2.02 2.73
C LEU A 88 -9.39 -2.25 3.82
N VAL A 89 -8.20 -2.72 3.45
CA VAL A 89 -7.03 -2.82 4.33
C VAL A 89 -5.84 -2.13 3.69
N THR A 90 -5.31 -1.07 4.29
CA THR A 90 -4.12 -0.39 3.77
C THR A 90 -2.91 -0.58 4.68
N LEU A 91 -1.74 -0.78 4.09
CA LEU A 91 -0.49 -1.09 4.77
C LEU A 91 0.55 -0.04 4.39
N ALA A 92 1.03 0.77 5.35
CA ALA A 92 1.98 1.86 5.13
C ALA A 92 1.62 2.70 3.89
N SER A 93 0.33 3.03 3.76
CA SER A 93 -0.22 3.77 2.63
C SER A 93 -0.74 5.13 3.10
N ASN A 94 -0.26 6.20 2.48
CA ASN A 94 -0.68 7.57 2.78
C ASN A 94 -1.76 8.01 1.79
N PRO A 95 -2.87 8.61 2.22
CA PRO A 95 -3.88 9.16 1.32
C PRO A 95 -3.35 10.11 0.25
N SER A 96 -2.34 10.93 0.59
CA SER A 96 -1.52 11.66 -0.38
C SER A 96 -0.04 11.42 -0.07
N PHE A 97 0.67 10.75 -0.97
CA PHE A 97 2.09 10.43 -0.76
C PHE A 97 2.95 11.69 -0.72
N VAL A 98 2.64 12.67 -1.56
CA VAL A 98 3.29 13.98 -1.57
C VAL A 98 2.48 14.96 -0.73
N SER A 99 3.17 15.75 0.10
CA SER A 99 2.53 16.78 0.93
C SER A 99 1.82 17.84 0.08
N ARG A 100 0.67 18.31 0.60
CA ARG A 100 -0.16 19.36 0.01
C ARG A 100 -0.45 20.42 1.08
N ASP A 101 -0.95 21.57 0.69
CA ASP A 101 -1.27 22.67 1.62
C ASP A 101 -2.28 22.24 2.70
N ASP A 102 -3.19 21.35 2.35
CA ASP A 102 -4.24 20.78 3.21
C ASP A 102 -3.96 19.35 3.67
N TRP A 103 -2.77 18.80 3.37
CA TRP A 103 -2.27 17.50 3.82
C TRP A 103 -0.75 17.53 3.98
N THR A 104 -0.29 17.94 5.15
CA THR A 104 1.14 18.14 5.40
C THR A 104 1.90 16.86 5.76
N SER A 105 1.20 15.76 6.09
CA SER A 105 1.76 14.47 6.49
C SER A 105 2.17 13.59 5.30
N GLY A 106 2.64 14.21 4.22
CA GLY A 106 3.22 13.56 3.05
C GLY A 106 4.71 13.83 2.92
N MET A 107 5.35 13.18 1.95
CA MET A 107 6.72 13.50 1.55
C MET A 107 6.78 14.94 1.01
N PRO A 108 7.74 15.78 1.42
CA PRO A 108 7.89 17.12 0.84
C PRO A 108 7.98 17.09 -0.69
N ALA A 109 7.20 17.93 -1.36
CA ALA A 109 7.12 17.95 -2.84
C ALA A 109 8.49 18.08 -3.51
N ALA A 110 9.37 18.96 -2.98
CA ALA A 110 10.73 19.12 -3.50
C ALA A 110 11.57 17.82 -3.38
N THR A 111 11.38 17.03 -2.32
CA THR A 111 12.05 15.73 -2.14
C THR A 111 11.55 14.72 -3.17
N PHE A 112 10.24 14.68 -3.39
CA PHE A 112 9.65 13.81 -4.40
C PHE A 112 10.11 14.16 -5.82
N GLU A 113 10.16 15.44 -6.18
CA GLU A 113 10.62 15.89 -7.49
C GLU A 113 12.11 15.52 -7.74
N LEU A 114 12.96 15.64 -6.73
CA LEU A 114 14.36 15.18 -6.82
C LEU A 114 14.44 13.66 -7.04
N PHE A 115 13.57 12.90 -6.36
CA PHE A 115 13.50 11.45 -6.52
C PHE A 115 13.01 11.06 -7.93
N LEU A 116 11.97 11.72 -8.42
CA LEU A 116 11.42 11.54 -9.77
C LEU A 116 12.45 11.89 -10.85
N GLY A 117 13.15 13.01 -10.71
CA GLY A 117 14.26 13.42 -11.58
C GLY A 117 15.39 12.39 -11.61
N GLY A 118 15.80 11.93 -10.42
CA GLY A 118 16.82 10.88 -10.29
C GLY A 118 16.40 9.55 -10.91
N PHE A 119 15.11 9.21 -10.87
CA PHE A 119 14.62 8.02 -11.56
C PHE A 119 14.69 8.13 -13.08
N ARG A 120 14.36 9.28 -13.66
CA ARG A 120 14.46 9.53 -15.09
C ARG A 120 15.91 9.42 -15.59
N GLU A 121 16.88 9.86 -14.78
CA GLU A 121 18.31 9.83 -15.13
C GLU A 121 18.93 8.43 -14.91
N ALA A 122 18.63 7.77 -13.79
CA ALA A 122 19.29 6.54 -13.35
C ALA A 122 18.30 5.60 -12.65
N PRO A 123 17.35 4.94 -13.36
CA PRO A 123 16.28 4.13 -12.79
C PRO A 123 16.76 3.09 -11.78
N ASN A 124 17.77 2.29 -12.14
CA ASN A 124 18.29 1.23 -11.28
C ASN A 124 18.93 1.76 -10.00
N THR A 125 19.62 2.91 -10.08
CA THR A 125 20.23 3.55 -8.89
C THR A 125 19.17 4.09 -7.97
N THR A 126 18.13 4.69 -8.53
CA THR A 126 17.01 5.27 -7.77
C THR A 126 16.16 4.17 -7.13
N LEU A 127 15.92 3.04 -7.82
CA LEU A 127 15.24 1.89 -7.22
C LEU A 127 16.03 1.31 -6.02
N LYS A 128 17.36 1.24 -6.11
CA LYS A 128 18.20 0.84 -4.97
C LYS A 128 18.07 1.80 -3.78
N ARG A 129 18.03 3.10 -4.04
CA ARG A 129 17.80 4.12 -3.01
C ARG A 129 16.41 3.99 -2.40
N PHE A 130 15.41 3.68 -3.21
CA PHE A 130 14.04 3.43 -2.73
C PHE A 130 14.00 2.25 -1.78
N CYS A 131 14.64 1.11 -2.12
CA CYS A 131 14.73 -0.04 -1.22
C CYS A 131 15.38 0.33 0.13
N LEU A 132 16.42 1.20 0.11
CA LEU A 132 17.04 1.69 1.34
C LEU A 132 16.10 2.57 2.17
N LEU A 133 15.31 3.43 1.52
CA LEU A 133 14.29 4.25 2.20
C LEU A 133 13.18 3.39 2.80
N CYS A 134 12.68 2.38 2.07
CA CYS A 134 11.72 1.40 2.60
C CYS A 134 12.22 0.65 3.83
N SER A 135 13.55 0.47 3.94
CA SER A 135 14.21 -0.27 5.03
C SER A 135 14.72 0.62 6.15
N GLN A 136 14.62 1.94 6.00
CA GLN A 136 15.05 2.89 7.03
C GLN A 136 14.19 2.72 8.28
N GLY A 137 14.81 2.57 9.43
CA GLY A 137 14.13 2.26 10.70
C GLY A 137 14.20 0.79 11.09
N SER A 138 14.55 -0.11 10.15
CA SER A 138 14.80 -1.53 10.43
C SER A 138 16.04 -1.73 11.28
N ALA A 139 16.11 -2.84 12.01
CA ALA A 139 17.33 -3.27 12.72
C ALA A 139 18.47 -3.60 11.74
N GLU A 140 18.16 -4.13 10.56
CA GLU A 140 19.12 -4.49 9.51
C GLU A 140 18.79 -3.84 8.15
N PRO A 141 18.88 -2.52 8.00
CA PRO A 141 18.33 -1.81 6.81
C PRO A 141 18.96 -2.26 5.49
N ARG A 142 20.29 -2.59 5.50
CA ARG A 142 20.99 -3.02 4.28
C ARG A 142 20.60 -4.42 3.84
N ALA A 143 20.39 -5.34 4.77
CA ALA A 143 19.94 -6.70 4.48
C ALA A 143 18.52 -6.67 3.91
N LEU A 144 17.63 -5.93 4.57
CA LEU A 144 16.23 -5.77 4.14
C LEU A 144 16.14 -5.09 2.77
N ALA A 145 16.92 -4.02 2.52
CA ALA A 145 16.97 -3.37 1.22
C ALA A 145 17.49 -4.31 0.11
N SER A 146 18.46 -5.16 0.42
CA SER A 146 18.97 -6.16 -0.52
C SER A 146 17.91 -7.23 -0.84
N GLN A 147 17.14 -7.66 0.16
CA GLN A 147 16.02 -8.59 0.00
C GLN A 147 14.93 -7.99 -0.89
N LEU A 148 14.51 -6.75 -0.63
CA LEU A 148 13.53 -6.02 -1.44
C LEU A 148 13.99 -5.92 -2.91
N LEU A 149 15.22 -5.49 -3.13
CA LEU A 149 15.79 -5.34 -4.46
C LEU A 149 15.91 -6.69 -5.19
N GLY A 150 16.29 -7.74 -4.48
CA GLY A 150 16.41 -9.10 -5.03
C GLY A 150 15.08 -9.71 -5.47
N GLY A 151 13.99 -9.35 -4.80
CA GLY A 151 12.63 -9.75 -5.14
C GLY A 151 11.92 -8.84 -6.15
N ALA A 152 12.50 -7.68 -6.49
CA ALA A 152 11.89 -6.73 -7.41
C ALA A 152 11.81 -7.30 -8.84
N PRO A 153 10.67 -7.17 -9.53
CA PRO A 153 10.53 -7.65 -10.91
C PRO A 153 11.40 -6.82 -11.87
N LYS A 154 11.82 -7.45 -12.96
CA LYS A 154 12.48 -6.74 -14.06
C LYS A 154 11.42 -5.98 -14.87
N ALA A 155 10.98 -4.86 -14.38
CA ALA A 155 10.05 -3.99 -15.09
C ALA A 155 10.79 -3.01 -16.02
N GLN A 156 10.11 -2.59 -17.08
CA GLN A 156 10.63 -1.55 -17.97
C GLN A 156 10.63 -0.19 -17.25
N PRO A 157 11.64 0.65 -17.44
CA PRO A 157 11.75 1.93 -16.75
C PRO A 157 10.58 2.90 -16.98
N ASP A 158 9.96 2.87 -18.15
CA ASP A 158 8.80 3.69 -18.50
C ASP A 158 7.53 3.27 -17.74
N ILE A 159 7.33 1.97 -17.51
CA ILE A 159 6.27 1.44 -16.66
C ILE A 159 6.46 1.89 -15.19
N LEU A 160 7.68 1.74 -14.69
CA LEU A 160 7.99 2.18 -13.32
C LEU A 160 7.86 3.70 -13.18
N LEU A 161 8.28 4.47 -14.20
CA LEU A 161 8.14 5.91 -14.21
C LEU A 161 6.67 6.33 -14.16
N ALA A 162 5.82 5.69 -14.96
CA ALA A 162 4.38 5.96 -14.97
C ALA A 162 3.74 5.73 -13.59
N GLY A 163 4.09 4.61 -12.94
CA GLY A 163 3.62 4.32 -11.57
C GLY A 163 4.15 5.31 -10.53
N LEU A 164 5.39 5.78 -10.68
CA LEU A 164 5.96 6.80 -9.80
C LEU A 164 5.29 8.16 -9.99
N GLU A 165 5.04 8.57 -11.23
CA GLU A 165 4.31 9.80 -11.52
C GLU A 165 2.86 9.74 -11.02
N LEU A 166 2.20 8.58 -11.14
CA LEU A 166 0.88 8.35 -10.56
C LEU A 166 0.92 8.50 -9.03
N LEU A 167 1.87 7.85 -8.35
CA LEU A 167 2.05 7.94 -6.89
C LEU A 167 2.16 9.41 -6.44
N GLY A 168 2.90 10.25 -7.17
CA GLY A 168 3.04 11.66 -6.83
C GLY A 168 1.78 12.51 -7.03
N LYS A 169 0.86 12.06 -7.89
CA LYS A 169 -0.38 12.79 -8.22
C LYS A 169 -1.57 12.38 -7.37
N LEU A 170 -1.58 11.13 -6.89
CA LEU A 170 -2.71 10.57 -6.16
C LEU A 170 -3.03 11.36 -4.89
N ASP A 171 -4.32 11.55 -4.67
CA ASP A 171 -4.93 12.05 -3.45
C ASP A 171 -6.22 11.26 -3.22
N THR A 172 -6.16 10.27 -2.37
CA THR A 172 -7.24 9.31 -2.15
C THR A 172 -8.17 9.70 -1.00
N ARG A 173 -8.02 10.90 -0.42
CA ARG A 173 -8.84 11.35 0.71
C ARG A 173 -10.33 11.33 0.42
N SER A 174 -10.72 11.81 -0.76
CA SER A 174 -12.12 11.78 -1.18
C SER A 174 -12.65 10.36 -1.40
N ALA A 175 -11.80 9.46 -1.91
CA ALA A 175 -12.15 8.05 -2.08
C ALA A 175 -12.35 7.35 -0.74
N LEU A 176 -11.46 7.60 0.24
CA LEU A 176 -11.61 7.10 1.61
C LEU A 176 -12.94 7.54 2.24
N GLN A 177 -13.29 8.81 2.10
CA GLN A 177 -14.56 9.36 2.63
C GLN A 177 -15.81 8.84 1.89
N ALA A 178 -15.67 8.51 0.61
CA ALA A 178 -16.78 8.00 -0.20
C ALA A 178 -17.04 6.50 -0.01
N PHE A 179 -16.06 5.75 0.45
CA PHE A 179 -16.21 4.31 0.70
C PHE A 179 -16.85 4.06 2.05
N ASN A 180 -18.08 3.51 2.05
CA ASN A 180 -18.86 3.26 3.26
C ASN A 180 -18.64 1.87 3.90
N GLY A 181 -17.79 1.03 3.29
CA GLY A 181 -17.44 -0.27 3.86
C GLY A 181 -16.43 -0.14 5.01
N PRO A 182 -16.20 -1.23 5.77
CA PRO A 182 -15.22 -1.23 6.84
C PRO A 182 -13.81 -0.99 6.32
N GLN A 183 -13.00 -0.21 7.09
CA GLN A 183 -11.65 0.20 6.70
C GLN A 183 -10.65 0.01 7.85
N LEU A 184 -9.52 -0.64 7.56
CA LEU A 184 -8.37 -0.77 8.44
C LEU A 184 -7.14 -0.13 7.79
N HIS A 185 -6.47 0.77 8.51
CA HIS A 185 -5.26 1.44 8.05
C HIS A 185 -4.09 1.16 9.01
N LEU A 186 -3.09 0.38 8.57
CA LEU A 186 -1.93 0.02 9.38
C LEU A 186 -0.70 0.83 8.94
N PHE A 187 -0.09 1.52 9.91
CA PHE A 187 1.09 2.35 9.73
C PHE A 187 2.31 1.79 10.47
N ALA A 188 3.50 2.21 10.05
CA ALA A 188 4.76 1.85 10.67
C ALA A 188 5.38 3.07 11.36
N GLY A 189 5.82 2.92 12.61
CA GLY A 189 6.28 4.05 13.43
C GLY A 189 7.64 4.62 13.02
N LEU A 190 8.47 3.82 12.36
CA LEU A 190 9.79 4.21 11.87
C LEU A 190 9.85 4.30 10.34
N ASP A 191 8.70 4.53 9.70
CA ASP A 191 8.58 4.63 8.25
C ASP A 191 9.33 5.86 7.71
N GLY A 192 10.28 5.63 6.82
CA GLY A 192 11.07 6.69 6.18
C GLY A 192 10.39 7.35 4.97
N LEU A 193 9.22 6.85 4.54
CA LEU A 193 8.48 7.31 3.36
C LEU A 193 7.11 7.89 3.71
N VAL A 194 6.40 7.27 4.64
CA VAL A 194 5.09 7.70 5.12
C VAL A 194 5.26 8.21 6.55
N PRO A 195 5.14 9.54 6.79
CA PRO A 195 5.25 10.09 8.13
C PRO A 195 4.21 9.47 9.08
N VAL A 196 4.62 9.12 10.30
CA VAL A 196 3.74 8.52 11.30
C VAL A 196 2.52 9.40 11.63
N GLN A 197 2.62 10.72 11.44
CA GLN A 197 1.52 11.66 11.59
C GLN A 197 0.34 11.37 10.67
N ALA A 198 0.58 10.72 9.52
CA ALA A 198 -0.49 10.31 8.61
C ALA A 198 -1.52 9.41 9.28
N ALA A 199 -1.12 8.60 10.28
CA ALA A 199 -2.04 7.75 11.05
C ALA A 199 -3.09 8.58 11.81
N SER A 200 -2.65 9.62 12.54
CA SER A 200 -3.57 10.52 13.27
C SER A 200 -4.43 11.37 12.34
N ASP A 201 -3.87 11.75 11.18
CA ASP A 201 -4.59 12.57 10.21
C ASP A 201 -5.67 11.74 9.47
N VAL A 202 -5.41 10.46 9.20
CA VAL A 202 -6.41 9.52 8.68
C VAL A 202 -7.54 9.33 9.69
N LEU A 203 -7.22 9.13 10.97
CA LEU A 203 -8.24 9.01 12.02
C LEU A 203 -9.06 10.30 12.19
N ALA A 204 -8.43 11.46 12.04
CA ALA A 204 -9.13 12.74 12.06
C ALA A 204 -10.03 12.96 10.83
N LEU A 205 -9.62 12.43 9.68
CA LEU A 205 -10.39 12.48 8.43
C LEU A 205 -11.59 11.52 8.45
N LEU A 206 -11.43 10.37 9.12
CA LEU A 206 -12.36 9.22 9.12
C LEU A 206 -12.51 8.68 10.55
N PRO A 207 -13.36 9.28 11.40
CA PRO A 207 -13.42 8.89 12.82
C PRO A 207 -13.97 7.48 13.07
N ASP A 208 -14.66 6.90 12.10
CA ASP A 208 -15.33 5.60 12.22
C ASP A 208 -14.52 4.43 11.59
N VAL A 209 -13.20 4.63 11.35
CA VAL A 209 -12.32 3.59 10.80
C VAL A 209 -11.32 3.11 11.83
N GLU A 210 -10.73 1.94 11.60
CA GLU A 210 -9.65 1.44 12.43
C GLU A 210 -8.28 1.89 11.91
N VAL A 211 -7.47 2.43 12.81
CA VAL A 211 -6.09 2.83 12.53
C VAL A 211 -5.16 2.16 13.54
N GLY A 212 -4.21 1.37 13.04
CA GLY A 212 -3.19 0.71 13.85
C GLY A 212 -1.78 1.20 13.54
N LEU A 213 -0.89 1.13 14.53
CA LEU A 213 0.51 1.52 14.43
C LEU A 213 1.42 0.41 14.94
N ILE A 214 2.35 -0.05 14.08
CA ILE A 214 3.45 -0.94 14.47
C ILE A 214 4.67 -0.06 14.80
N GLU A 215 4.85 0.24 16.08
CA GLU A 215 5.75 1.33 16.54
C GLU A 215 7.21 1.17 16.10
N GLN A 216 7.77 -0.06 16.17
CA GLN A 216 9.18 -0.33 15.92
C GLN A 216 9.45 -0.88 14.50
N ALA A 217 8.58 -0.59 13.55
CA ALA A 217 8.68 -1.12 12.20
C ALA A 217 8.92 -0.03 11.15
N CYS A 218 9.59 -0.39 10.05
CA CYS A 218 9.86 0.48 8.90
C CYS A 218 8.77 0.34 7.82
N HIS A 219 8.91 1.04 6.68
CA HIS A 219 7.96 0.96 5.55
C HIS A 219 7.76 -0.48 5.05
N ALA A 220 8.80 -1.31 5.11
CA ALA A 220 8.76 -2.72 4.71
C ALA A 220 8.34 -3.67 5.86
N PHE A 221 7.51 -3.21 6.80
CA PHE A 221 7.09 -3.93 8.01
C PHE A 221 6.40 -5.28 7.73
N LEU A 222 5.86 -5.46 6.54
CA LEU A 222 5.30 -6.75 6.12
C LEU A 222 6.36 -7.87 6.00
N LEU A 223 7.64 -7.52 5.95
CA LEU A 223 8.76 -8.47 6.02
C LEU A 223 9.28 -8.64 7.46
N GLU A 224 9.11 -7.63 8.32
CA GLU A 224 9.62 -7.63 9.69
C GLU A 224 8.60 -8.17 10.72
N ALA A 225 7.32 -7.82 10.54
CA ALA A 225 6.23 -8.13 11.48
C ALA A 225 5.01 -8.80 10.80
N PRO A 226 5.19 -9.81 9.91
CA PRO A 226 4.08 -10.37 9.15
C PRO A 226 3.01 -11.02 10.04
N HIS A 227 3.39 -11.63 11.15
CA HIS A 227 2.44 -12.29 12.07
C HIS A 227 1.64 -11.27 12.90
N GLU A 228 2.26 -10.16 13.31
CA GLU A 228 1.58 -9.08 14.04
C GLU A 228 0.55 -8.40 13.13
N LEU A 229 0.93 -8.10 11.87
CA LEU A 229 0.03 -7.57 10.87
C LEU A 229 -1.11 -8.54 10.55
N ALA A 230 -0.80 -9.82 10.41
CA ALA A 230 -1.81 -10.84 10.13
C ALA A 230 -2.83 -10.94 11.26
N ALA A 231 -2.39 -10.88 12.52
CA ALA A 231 -3.28 -10.91 13.68
C ALA A 231 -4.19 -9.66 13.73
N ALA A 232 -3.63 -8.47 13.46
CA ALA A 232 -4.41 -7.23 13.41
C ALA A 232 -5.48 -7.27 12.29
N ILE A 233 -5.08 -7.71 11.09
CA ILE A 233 -6.00 -7.83 9.95
C ILE A 233 -7.09 -8.86 10.26
N GLN A 234 -6.74 -10.03 10.79
CA GLN A 234 -7.72 -11.07 11.11
C GLN A 234 -8.72 -10.62 12.18
N GLY A 235 -8.25 -9.94 13.24
CA GLY A 235 -9.12 -9.37 14.26
C GLY A 235 -10.18 -8.46 13.66
N PHE A 236 -9.72 -7.50 12.84
CA PHE A 236 -10.60 -6.56 12.13
C PHE A 236 -11.62 -7.25 11.20
N LEU A 237 -11.18 -8.24 10.43
CA LEU A 237 -12.06 -8.97 9.50
C LEU A 237 -13.16 -9.74 10.23
N HIS A 238 -12.85 -10.31 11.41
CA HIS A 238 -13.84 -11.03 12.22
C HIS A 238 -14.88 -10.05 12.80
N GLU A 239 -14.46 -8.93 13.37
CA GLU A 239 -15.36 -7.93 13.94
C GLU A 239 -16.30 -7.33 12.89
N SER A 240 -15.78 -7.08 11.68
CA SER A 240 -16.56 -6.54 10.55
C SER A 240 -17.48 -7.58 9.87
N GLY A 241 -17.32 -8.87 10.17
CA GLY A 241 -18.12 -9.97 9.58
C GLY A 241 -19.36 -10.34 10.38
N ASP A 242 -19.44 -9.91 11.64
CA ASP A 242 -20.53 -10.25 12.58
C ASP A 242 -21.70 -9.24 12.53
N ASP A 243 -21.56 -8.13 11.78
CA ASP A 243 -22.60 -7.13 11.53
C ASP A 243 -23.27 -7.35 10.14
#